data_8bcee49a4fe7ad3a5d95578d3c8073e4
#
_entry.id   8bcee49a4fe7ad3a5d95578d3c8073e4
#
_cell.length_a   1.000
_cell.length_b   1.000
_cell.length_c   1.000
_cell.angle_alpha   90.00
_cell.angle_beta   90.00
_cell.angle_gamma   90.00
#
_symmetry.space_group_name_H-M   'P 1'
#
loop_
_entity.id
_entity.type
_entity.pdbx_description
1 polymer ?
#
loop_
_entity_poly.entity_id
_entity_poly.type
_entity_poly.pdbx_seq_one_letter_code
_entity_poly.pdbx_strand_id
1 'polypeptide(L)'
;LPLIRQQADRLGIEIITAGTMDSAEGSESLYETADKLLADVPCSGLGVIRRKPEIKYKEIQDFTELEVLQGRILEKSSQYLKIGGTLVYSTCTINDNENGGQIRRFLEKHREFELIEERQLLPTEDIDGFYICKMLKKG
;
A
#
# COMPACT_ATOMS: atom_id res chain seq x y z
N LEU A 1 2.29 -17.84 -2.39
CA LEU A 1 3.38 -17.99 -3.35
C LEU A 1 3.09 -18.96 -4.50
N PRO A 2 2.55 -20.21 -4.28
CA PRO A 2 2.27 -21.12 -5.40
C PRO A 2 1.34 -20.53 -6.46
N LEU A 3 0.27 -19.83 -6.03
CA LEU A 3 -0.69 -19.20 -6.93
C LEU A 3 -0.07 -18.11 -7.82
N ILE A 4 0.84 -17.29 -7.28
CA ILE A 4 1.51 -16.23 -8.07
C ILE A 4 2.38 -16.88 -9.15
N ARG A 5 3.17 -17.90 -8.81
CA ARG A 5 4.00 -18.62 -9.77
C ARG A 5 3.16 -19.31 -10.83
N GLN A 6 2.12 -20.03 -10.42
CA GLN A 6 1.20 -20.71 -11.35
C GLN A 6 0.54 -19.73 -12.34
N GLN A 7 0.13 -18.54 -11.89
CA GLN A 7 -0.46 -17.54 -12.79
C GLN A 7 0.60 -16.94 -13.73
N ALA A 8 1.80 -16.68 -13.23
CA ALA A 8 2.91 -16.20 -14.07
C ALA A 8 3.25 -17.22 -15.17
N ASP A 9 3.40 -18.49 -14.81
CA ASP A 9 3.68 -19.58 -15.75
C ASP A 9 2.57 -19.71 -16.81
N ARG A 10 1.29 -19.66 -16.37
CA ARG A 10 0.13 -19.73 -17.27
C ARG A 10 0.11 -18.60 -18.29
N LEU A 11 0.61 -17.42 -17.91
CA LEU A 11 0.64 -16.22 -18.77
C LEU A 11 1.98 -16.06 -19.51
N GLY A 12 2.94 -16.98 -19.36
CA GLY A 12 4.26 -16.88 -19.96
C GLY A 12 5.10 -15.71 -19.41
N ILE A 13 4.89 -15.34 -18.13
CA ILE A 13 5.62 -14.23 -17.49
C ILE A 13 6.79 -14.80 -16.71
N GLU A 14 8.01 -14.53 -17.16
CA GLU A 14 9.26 -15.05 -16.57
C GLU A 14 9.99 -14.05 -15.66
N ILE A 15 9.58 -12.77 -15.66
CA ILE A 15 10.26 -11.68 -14.95
C ILE A 15 9.84 -11.54 -13.48
N ILE A 16 8.92 -12.39 -12.98
CA ILE A 16 8.41 -12.31 -11.61
C ILE A 16 9.25 -13.17 -10.67
N THR A 17 9.84 -12.56 -9.66
CA THR A 17 10.41 -13.26 -8.50
C THR A 17 9.46 -13.12 -7.32
N ALA A 18 8.84 -14.23 -6.91
CA ALA A 18 7.92 -14.25 -5.78
C ALA A 18 8.63 -14.67 -4.49
N GLY A 19 8.51 -13.86 -3.44
CA GLY A 19 9.06 -14.11 -2.11
C GLY A 19 8.03 -13.86 -1.01
N THR A 20 8.30 -14.36 0.19
CA THR A 20 7.50 -14.09 1.40
C THR A 20 8.37 -13.35 2.40
N MET A 21 7.86 -12.26 2.95
CA MET A 21 8.47 -11.55 4.07
C MET A 21 7.39 -10.86 4.90
N ASP A 22 7.70 -10.53 6.15
CA ASP A 22 6.89 -9.60 6.92
C ASP A 22 7.21 -8.18 6.45
N SER A 23 6.28 -7.54 5.78
CA SER A 23 6.46 -6.20 5.23
C SER A 23 6.59 -5.11 6.31
N ALA A 24 6.11 -5.38 7.54
CA ALA A 24 6.25 -4.47 8.67
C ALA A 24 7.63 -4.54 9.35
N GLU A 25 8.33 -5.66 9.21
CA GLU A 25 9.72 -5.82 9.67
C GLU A 25 10.72 -5.39 8.59
N GLY A 26 10.38 -5.66 7.33
CA GLY A 26 11.21 -5.32 6.19
C GLY A 26 12.40 -6.27 5.97
N SER A 27 13.25 -5.93 5.00
CA SER A 27 14.48 -6.66 4.68
C SER A 27 15.57 -5.71 4.23
N GLU A 28 16.67 -5.66 4.96
CA GLU A 28 17.82 -4.78 4.64
C GLU A 28 18.44 -5.12 3.28
N SER A 29 18.35 -6.38 2.85
CA SER A 29 18.88 -6.80 1.54
C SER A 29 18.18 -6.14 0.34
N LEU A 30 17.01 -5.52 0.57
CA LEU A 30 16.23 -4.83 -0.45
C LEU A 30 16.40 -3.31 -0.42
N TYR A 31 17.12 -2.74 0.56
CA TYR A 31 17.31 -1.31 0.67
C TYR A 31 17.99 -0.74 -0.58
N GLU A 32 17.44 0.35 -1.10
CA GLU A 32 17.93 1.07 -2.28
C GLU A 32 18.11 0.20 -3.55
N THR A 33 17.28 -0.86 -3.70
CA THR A 33 17.32 -1.73 -4.89
C THR A 33 16.21 -1.46 -5.89
N ALA A 34 15.09 -0.85 -5.45
CA ALA A 34 13.92 -0.65 -6.28
C ALA A 34 13.88 0.72 -6.96
N ASP A 35 13.56 0.76 -8.24
CA ASP A 35 13.27 2.00 -8.97
C ASP A 35 11.79 2.40 -8.83
N LYS A 36 10.90 1.40 -8.66
CA LYS A 36 9.46 1.58 -8.43
C LYS A 36 8.95 0.58 -7.40
N LEU A 37 8.05 1.01 -6.55
CA LEU A 37 7.45 0.20 -5.50
C LEU A 37 5.95 0.45 -5.44
N LEU A 38 5.17 -0.63 -5.33
CA LEU A 38 3.75 -0.61 -5.01
C LEU A 38 3.55 -1.23 -3.62
N ALA A 39 3.03 -0.43 -2.70
CA ALA A 39 2.59 -0.86 -1.38
C ALA A 39 1.05 -0.90 -1.34
N ASP A 40 0.49 -2.05 -1.70
CA ASP A 40 -0.94 -2.33 -1.54
C ASP A 40 -1.14 -2.96 -0.15
N VAL A 41 -1.52 -2.11 0.81
CA VAL A 41 -1.47 -2.47 2.23
C VAL A 41 -2.78 -3.11 2.72
N PRO A 42 -2.72 -3.98 3.75
CA PRO A 42 -3.94 -4.43 4.43
C PRO A 42 -4.69 -3.23 4.99
N CYS A 43 -6.00 -3.17 4.79
CA CYS A 43 -6.84 -2.05 5.20
C CYS A 43 -8.20 -2.51 5.72
N SER A 44 -8.99 -1.57 6.27
CA SER A 44 -10.33 -1.85 6.79
C SER A 44 -11.30 -2.38 5.73
N GLY A 45 -11.06 -2.05 4.45
CA GLY A 45 -11.90 -2.48 3.34
C GLY A 45 -13.23 -1.74 3.25
N LEU A 46 -13.39 -0.59 3.88
CA LEU A 46 -14.64 0.19 3.88
C LEU A 46 -15.10 0.60 2.47
N GLY A 47 -14.19 0.63 1.50
CA GLY A 47 -14.52 0.90 0.09
C GLY A 47 -15.22 -0.26 -0.62
N VAL A 48 -15.14 -1.49 -0.08
CA VAL A 48 -15.66 -2.73 -0.70
C VAL A 48 -16.80 -3.37 0.12
N ILE A 49 -17.43 -2.62 1.02
CA ILE A 49 -18.54 -3.11 1.90
C ILE A 49 -19.64 -3.77 1.09
N ARG A 50 -19.92 -3.28 -0.11
CA ARG A 50 -20.93 -3.87 -0.99
C ARG A 50 -20.66 -5.34 -1.29
N ARG A 51 -19.38 -5.70 -1.47
CA ARG A 51 -18.95 -7.09 -1.74
C ARG A 51 -18.67 -7.91 -0.49
N LYS A 52 -18.34 -7.22 0.61
CA LYS A 52 -17.96 -7.81 1.89
C LYS A 52 -18.72 -7.13 3.03
N PRO A 53 -20.03 -7.41 3.17
CA PRO A 53 -20.87 -6.73 4.17
C PRO A 53 -20.46 -6.99 5.62
N GLU A 54 -19.71 -8.07 5.88
CA GLU A 54 -19.15 -8.39 7.20
C GLU A 54 -18.20 -7.32 7.74
N ILE A 55 -17.63 -6.47 6.88
CA ILE A 55 -16.77 -5.35 7.28
C ILE A 55 -17.49 -4.37 8.21
N LYS A 56 -18.81 -4.24 8.10
CA LYS A 56 -19.63 -3.36 8.97
C LYS A 56 -19.56 -3.72 10.45
N TYR A 57 -19.17 -4.95 10.77
CA TYR A 57 -19.11 -5.46 12.15
C TYR A 57 -17.70 -5.40 12.75
N LYS A 58 -16.70 -4.84 12.04
CA LYS A 58 -15.37 -4.61 12.60
C LYS A 58 -15.40 -3.53 13.66
N GLU A 59 -14.68 -3.76 14.76
CA GLU A 59 -14.54 -2.79 15.83
C GLU A 59 -13.60 -1.63 15.43
N ILE A 60 -13.80 -0.44 16.03
CA ILE A 60 -12.95 0.74 15.78
C ILE A 60 -11.48 0.48 16.18
N GLN A 61 -11.26 -0.35 17.20
CA GLN A 61 -9.92 -0.74 17.65
C GLN A 61 -9.14 -1.47 16.56
N ASP A 62 -9.81 -2.31 15.76
CA ASP A 62 -9.19 -2.99 14.63
C ASP A 62 -8.64 -2.01 13.58
N PHE A 63 -9.31 -0.88 13.38
CA PHE A 63 -8.87 0.15 12.43
C PHE A 63 -7.62 0.88 12.92
N THR A 64 -7.51 1.16 14.21
CA THR A 64 -6.31 1.79 14.78
C THR A 64 -5.08 0.88 14.65
N GLU A 65 -5.23 -0.42 14.87
CA GLU A 65 -4.16 -1.39 14.68
C GLU A 65 -3.72 -1.47 13.21
N LEU A 66 -4.69 -1.41 12.28
CA LEU A 66 -4.40 -1.35 10.84
C LEU A 66 -3.64 -0.09 10.45
N GLU A 67 -4.02 1.08 10.99
CA GLU A 67 -3.32 2.34 10.72
C GLU A 67 -1.85 2.28 11.15
N VAL A 68 -1.57 1.69 12.32
CA VAL A 68 -0.20 1.47 12.82
C VAL A 68 0.56 0.52 11.92
N LEU A 69 -0.04 -0.61 11.54
CA LEU A 69 0.56 -1.59 10.65
C LEU A 69 0.89 -1.00 9.27
N GLN A 70 -0.04 -0.26 8.68
CA GLN A 70 0.14 0.43 7.41
C GLN A 70 1.30 1.42 7.45
N GLY A 71 1.39 2.21 8.54
CA GLY A 71 2.50 3.13 8.76
C GLY A 71 3.85 2.43 8.80
N ARG A 72 3.95 1.29 9.50
CA ARG A 72 5.17 0.49 9.55
C ARG A 72 5.54 -0.08 8.18
N ILE A 73 4.57 -0.62 7.45
CA ILE A 73 4.78 -1.14 6.09
C ILE A 73 5.29 -0.03 5.16
N LEU A 74 4.64 1.13 5.18
CA LEU A 74 5.01 2.28 4.35
C LEU A 74 6.43 2.76 4.67
N GLU A 75 6.79 2.87 5.97
CA GLU A 75 8.11 3.28 6.42
C GLU A 75 9.20 2.29 6.00
N LYS A 76 8.97 0.98 6.16
CA LYS A 76 9.93 -0.06 5.74
C LYS A 76 10.05 -0.12 4.23
N SER A 77 8.94 -0.08 3.51
CA SER A 77 8.92 -0.12 2.05
C SER A 77 9.65 1.08 1.41
N SER A 78 9.55 2.26 2.02
CA SER A 78 10.21 3.47 1.51
C SER A 78 11.74 3.35 1.43
N GLN A 79 12.33 2.52 2.29
CA GLN A 79 13.78 2.27 2.32
C GLN A 79 14.26 1.44 1.13
N TYR A 80 13.38 0.68 0.48
CA TYR A 80 13.73 -0.12 -0.70
C TYR A 80 13.96 0.73 -1.95
N LEU A 81 13.44 1.96 -1.98
CA LEU A 81 13.56 2.83 -3.14
C LEU A 81 14.93 3.49 -3.21
N LYS A 82 15.49 3.48 -4.41
CA LYS A 82 16.60 4.37 -4.77
C LYS A 82 16.15 5.83 -4.77
N ILE A 83 17.10 6.74 -4.67
CA ILE A 83 16.87 8.16 -4.96
C ILE A 83 16.36 8.30 -6.40
N GLY A 84 15.34 9.10 -6.63
CA GLY A 84 14.63 9.20 -7.91
C GLY A 84 13.58 8.11 -8.13
N GLY A 85 13.44 7.16 -7.20
CA GLY A 85 12.44 6.10 -7.26
C GLY A 85 11.03 6.57 -6.93
N THR A 86 10.04 5.85 -7.43
CA THR A 86 8.61 6.15 -7.26
C THR A 86 7.96 5.14 -6.33
N LEU A 87 7.26 5.64 -5.31
CA LEU A 87 6.41 4.87 -4.41
C LEU A 87 4.94 5.10 -4.75
N VAL A 88 4.19 4.03 -4.91
CA VAL A 88 2.72 4.05 -4.97
C VAL A 88 2.18 3.34 -3.74
N TYR A 89 1.31 4.02 -2.99
CA TYR A 89 0.59 3.47 -1.85
C TYR A 89 -0.88 3.32 -2.23
N SER A 90 -1.50 2.20 -1.90
CA SER A 90 -2.91 1.94 -2.21
C SER A 90 -3.66 1.22 -1.10
N THR A 91 -4.96 1.50 -1.01
CA THR A 91 -5.92 0.82 -0.12
C THR A 91 -7.27 0.65 -0.79
N CYS A 92 -8.06 -0.33 -0.34
CA CYS A 92 -9.46 -0.48 -0.72
C CYS A 92 -10.41 0.09 0.36
N THR A 93 -10.04 1.19 1.01
CA THR A 93 -10.85 1.87 2.01
C THR A 93 -11.14 3.32 1.65
N ILE A 94 -12.17 3.90 2.29
CA ILE A 94 -12.51 5.32 2.22
C ILE A 94 -12.16 6.08 3.51
N ASN A 95 -11.53 5.39 4.47
CA ASN A 95 -11.11 6.00 5.74
C ASN A 95 -9.88 6.90 5.53
N ASP A 96 -10.01 8.20 5.75
CA ASP A 96 -8.91 9.15 5.56
C ASP A 96 -7.70 8.87 6.47
N ASN A 97 -7.91 8.33 7.66
CA ASN A 97 -6.79 7.96 8.56
C ASN A 97 -5.89 6.89 7.96
N GLU A 98 -6.44 5.98 7.16
CA GLU A 98 -5.70 4.94 6.43
C GLU A 98 -5.16 5.44 5.08
N ASN A 99 -5.68 6.56 4.56
CA ASN A 99 -5.41 7.14 3.24
C ASN A 99 -4.59 8.44 3.33
N GLY A 100 -5.18 9.58 3.01
CA GLY A 100 -4.50 10.88 3.01
C GLY A 100 -3.91 11.23 4.38
N GLY A 101 -4.57 10.88 5.47
CA GLY A 101 -4.04 11.03 6.83
C GLY A 101 -2.75 10.26 7.07
N GLN A 102 -2.68 9.02 6.56
CA GLN A 102 -1.47 8.20 6.64
C GLN A 102 -0.32 8.81 5.83
N ILE A 103 -0.61 9.27 4.62
CA ILE A 103 0.39 9.89 3.75
C ILE A 103 0.91 11.20 4.34
N ARG A 104 0.05 12.05 4.92
CA ARG A 104 0.48 13.28 5.59
C ARG A 104 1.45 12.97 6.75
N ARG A 105 1.12 12.02 7.63
CA ARG A 105 2.00 11.59 8.73
C ARG A 105 3.35 11.06 8.23
N PHE A 106 3.35 10.32 7.13
CA PHE A 106 4.57 9.82 6.50
C PHE A 106 5.43 10.97 5.97
N LEU A 107 4.87 11.89 5.20
CA LEU A 107 5.60 13.02 4.59
C LEU A 107 6.14 14.03 5.63
N GLU A 108 5.51 14.15 6.79
CA GLU A 108 6.02 14.96 7.91
C GLU A 108 7.36 14.44 8.43
N LYS A 109 7.56 13.11 8.44
CA LYS A 109 8.77 12.43 8.91
C LYS A 109 9.81 12.24 7.81
N HIS A 110 9.37 12.05 6.59
CA HIS A 110 10.19 11.67 5.43
C HIS A 110 10.23 12.81 4.40
N ARG A 111 11.03 13.84 4.70
CA ARG A 111 11.17 15.06 3.87
C ARG A 111 11.81 14.82 2.51
N GLU A 112 12.48 13.68 2.36
CA GLU A 112 13.03 13.20 1.09
C GLU A 112 11.94 12.73 0.10
N PHE A 113 10.68 12.58 0.56
CA PHE A 113 9.55 12.25 -0.30
C PHE A 113 8.71 13.47 -0.67
N GLU A 114 8.26 13.48 -1.91
CA GLU A 114 7.31 14.47 -2.45
C GLU A 114 6.04 13.78 -2.93
N LEU A 115 4.89 14.30 -2.52
CA LEU A 115 3.60 13.88 -3.06
C LEU A 115 3.45 14.39 -4.49
N ILE A 116 3.27 13.48 -5.44
CA ILE A 116 3.09 13.81 -6.87
C ILE A 116 1.60 13.82 -7.23
N GLU A 117 0.87 12.82 -6.77
CA GLU A 117 -0.56 12.68 -7.07
C GLU A 117 -1.23 11.82 -5.99
N GLU A 118 -2.45 12.18 -5.62
CA GLU A 118 -3.32 11.32 -4.82
C GLU A 118 -4.75 11.36 -5.34
N ARG A 119 -5.46 10.24 -5.21
CA ARG A 119 -6.86 10.10 -5.60
C ARG A 119 -7.61 9.24 -4.60
N GLN A 120 -8.77 9.72 -4.16
CA GLN A 120 -9.76 8.95 -3.44
C GLN A 120 -10.95 8.68 -4.40
N LEU A 121 -11.18 7.42 -4.72
CA LEU A 121 -12.38 6.98 -5.42
C LEU A 121 -13.42 6.59 -4.38
N LEU A 122 -14.60 7.19 -4.46
CA LEU A 122 -15.73 6.83 -3.61
C LEU A 122 -16.52 5.69 -4.26
N PRO A 123 -17.10 4.77 -3.46
CA PRO A 123 -17.90 3.69 -4.03
C PRO A 123 -19.17 4.23 -4.70
N THR A 124 -19.49 3.66 -5.86
CA THR A 124 -20.73 3.90 -6.59
C THR A 124 -21.44 2.58 -6.86
N GLU A 125 -22.50 2.59 -7.68
CA GLU A 125 -23.16 1.35 -8.12
C GLU A 125 -22.22 0.47 -8.97
N ASP A 126 -21.27 1.08 -9.70
CA ASP A 126 -20.41 0.40 -10.65
C ASP A 126 -19.00 0.11 -10.12
N ILE A 127 -18.47 0.97 -9.24
CA ILE A 127 -17.08 0.87 -8.74
C ILE A 127 -17.01 0.80 -7.21
N ASP A 128 -16.01 0.11 -6.72
CA ASP A 128 -15.65 0.09 -5.31
C ASP A 128 -14.86 1.35 -4.91
N GLY A 129 -14.87 1.68 -3.62
CA GLY A 129 -14.02 2.74 -3.07
C GLY A 129 -12.56 2.29 -3.04
N PHE A 130 -11.66 3.18 -3.46
CA PHE A 130 -10.24 2.92 -3.55
C PHE A 130 -9.44 4.19 -3.33
N TYR A 131 -8.26 4.06 -2.73
CA TYR A 131 -7.32 5.16 -2.60
C TYR A 131 -5.99 4.81 -3.23
N ILE A 132 -5.39 5.77 -3.91
CA ILE A 132 -4.07 5.64 -4.51
C ILE A 132 -3.28 6.94 -4.36
N CYS A 133 -2.02 6.82 -3.98
CA CYS A 133 -1.11 7.93 -3.81
C CYS A 133 0.23 7.60 -4.45
N LYS A 134 0.78 8.54 -5.22
CA LYS A 134 2.08 8.46 -5.86
C LYS A 134 3.04 9.46 -5.24
N MET A 135 4.20 9.00 -4.80
CA MET A 135 5.27 9.81 -4.22
C MET A 135 6.60 9.57 -4.93
N LEU A 136 7.45 10.58 -4.96
CA LEU A 136 8.81 10.53 -5.49
C LEU A 136 9.82 10.67 -4.36
N LYS A 137 10.85 9.81 -4.33
CA LYS A 137 12.01 9.95 -3.42
C LYS A 137 13.06 10.86 -4.05
N LYS A 138 13.26 12.05 -3.49
CA LYS A 138 14.19 13.06 -4.04
C LYS A 138 15.64 12.92 -3.55
N GLY A 139 15.85 12.33 -2.45
CA GLY A 139 17.18 12.22 -1.84
C GLY A 139 17.27 12.79 -0.46
#